data_c908b7084233df3817a2a7dbabbb386e
#
_entry.id   c908b7084233df3817a2a7dbabbb386e
#
_cell.length_a   1.000
_cell.length_b   1.000
_cell.length_c   1.000
_cell.angle_alpha   90.00
_cell.angle_beta   90.00
_cell.angle_gamma   90.00
#
_symmetry.space_group_name_H-M   'P 1'
#
loop_
_entity.id
_entity.type
_entity.pdbx_description
1 polymer ?
#
loop_
_entity_poly.entity_id
_entity_poly.type
_entity_poly.pdbx_seq_one_letter_code
_entity_poly.pdbx_strand_id
1 'polypeptide(L)'
;CSQSNMKVKFGDPPYERWLKNYNRLLELYPDCIGVKTGFTDDAGRCLVSAAERGGMTLICVTLNAQDDWNLHASLYDKCFESYSMTPLPDIPSSITLAGDKLQENGIESELMLKPAYEASVPLKAGESARLTATVLCEPFAYAPAQLGRVYAQTLFSLDGYPLCSVPMVASS
;
A
#
# COMPACT_ATOMS: atom_id res chain seq x y z
N CYS A 1 6.40 12.02 14.04
CA CYS A 1 7.36 12.50 13.02
C CYS A 1 6.71 13.42 11.98
N SER A 2 5.38 13.49 11.92
CA SER A 2 4.61 14.27 10.93
C SER A 2 4.37 15.74 11.31
N GLN A 3 4.79 16.18 12.49
CA GLN A 3 4.61 17.55 12.95
C GLN A 3 5.96 18.26 13.05
N SER A 4 6.02 19.51 12.60
CA SER A 4 7.22 20.35 12.71
C SER A 4 7.53 20.75 14.15
N ASN A 5 6.49 20.93 14.96
CA ASN A 5 6.61 21.28 16.38
C ASN A 5 5.57 20.55 17.22
N MET A 6 5.92 20.17 18.43
CA MET A 6 5.02 19.54 19.40
C MET A 6 5.28 20.07 20.80
N LYS A 7 4.19 20.41 21.51
CA LYS A 7 4.22 20.75 22.93
C LYS A 7 3.96 19.49 23.74
N VAL A 8 4.86 19.13 24.65
CA VAL A 8 4.76 17.95 25.50
C VAL A 8 4.94 18.32 26.96
N LYS A 9 4.35 17.55 27.87
CA LYS A 9 4.51 17.69 29.31
C LYS A 9 5.39 16.58 29.85
N PHE A 10 6.37 16.93 30.66
CA PHE A 10 7.32 16.00 31.29
C PHE A 10 7.42 16.23 32.77
N GLY A 11 7.85 15.21 33.52
CA GLY A 11 8.28 15.28 34.91
C GLY A 11 7.15 15.29 35.94
N ASP A 12 7.56 15.25 37.21
CA ASP A 12 6.71 15.40 38.37
C ASP A 12 7.40 16.38 39.34
N PRO A 13 6.87 17.62 39.52
CA PRO A 13 5.66 18.18 38.90
C PRO A 13 5.83 18.39 37.37
N PRO A 14 4.73 18.30 36.57
CA PRO A 14 4.79 18.39 35.14
C PRO A 14 5.20 19.78 34.65
N TYR A 15 6.16 19.84 33.71
CA TYR A 15 6.56 21.07 33.03
C TYR A 15 6.41 20.90 31.52
N GLU A 16 6.18 22.01 30.81
CA GLU A 16 5.96 22.02 29.36
C GLU A 16 7.27 22.20 28.59
N ARG A 17 7.45 21.43 27.52
CA ARG A 17 8.54 21.59 26.55
C ARG A 17 8.01 21.63 25.14
N TRP A 18 8.61 22.50 24.34
CA TRP A 18 8.44 22.51 22.91
C TRP A 18 9.53 21.63 22.27
N LEU A 19 9.12 20.64 21.50
CA LEU A 19 10.01 19.83 20.66
C LEU A 19 9.90 20.32 19.22
N LYS A 20 11.04 20.66 18.63
CA LYS A 20 11.13 21.03 17.21
C LYS A 20 11.63 19.83 16.42
N ASN A 21 10.96 19.53 15.31
CA ASN A 21 11.43 18.52 14.35
C ASN A 21 12.51 19.12 13.48
N TYR A 22 13.63 18.42 13.32
CA TYR A 22 14.73 18.84 12.46
C TYR A 22 14.51 18.50 10.99
N ASN A 23 13.46 17.76 10.64
CA ASN A 23 13.10 17.49 9.26
C ASN A 23 12.48 18.74 8.61
N ARG A 24 13.32 19.50 7.90
CA ARG A 24 12.90 20.74 7.23
C ARG A 24 11.91 20.50 6.11
N LEU A 25 11.83 19.29 5.51
CA LEU A 25 10.87 19.00 4.46
C LEU A 25 9.41 19.16 4.91
N LEU A 26 9.12 19.00 6.21
CA LEU A 26 7.79 19.29 6.77
C LEU A 26 7.34 20.76 6.58
N GLU A 27 8.28 21.67 6.36
CA GLU A 27 8.01 23.09 6.10
C GLU A 27 8.25 23.45 4.61
N LEU A 28 9.17 22.74 3.94
CA LEU A 28 9.59 23.04 2.58
C LEU A 28 8.77 22.31 1.50
N TYR A 29 8.16 21.17 1.83
CA TYR A 29 7.41 20.35 0.88
C TYR A 29 6.02 20.06 1.43
N PRO A 30 4.94 20.64 0.85
CA PRO A 30 3.58 20.60 1.42
C PRO A 30 3.03 19.20 1.68
N ASP A 31 3.39 18.23 0.83
CA ASP A 31 2.91 16.84 0.92
C ASP A 31 3.77 15.96 1.85
N CYS A 32 4.81 16.53 2.47
CA CYS A 32 5.70 15.77 3.36
C CYS A 32 5.01 15.38 4.66
N ILE A 33 5.03 14.08 4.97
CA ILE A 33 4.43 13.49 6.19
C ILE A 33 5.47 12.97 7.20
N GLY A 34 6.75 13.08 6.94
CA GLY A 34 7.82 12.64 7.86
C GLY A 34 9.14 12.43 7.14
N VAL A 35 10.16 11.79 7.69
CA VAL A 35 10.18 10.84 8.80
C VAL A 35 11.31 11.17 9.78
N LYS A 36 12.61 11.00 9.37
CA LYS A 36 13.77 11.10 10.27
C LYS A 36 15.02 11.61 9.56
N THR A 37 15.70 12.54 10.22
CA THR A 37 17.05 12.99 9.84
C THR A 37 18.10 12.21 10.63
N GLY A 38 19.27 12.02 10.04
CA GLY A 38 20.44 11.43 10.70
C GLY A 38 21.72 12.15 10.31
N PHE A 39 22.66 12.25 11.23
CA PHE A 39 24.00 12.77 10.96
C PHE A 39 25.00 12.14 11.94
N THR A 40 26.11 11.66 11.41
CA THR A 40 27.36 11.39 12.14
C THR A 40 28.53 11.82 11.26
N ASP A 41 29.69 12.04 11.85
CA ASP A 41 30.88 12.44 11.10
C ASP A 41 31.27 11.40 10.05
N ASP A 42 31.08 10.12 10.34
CA ASP A 42 31.39 9.01 9.43
C ASP A 42 30.30 8.81 8.35
N ALA A 43 29.04 8.92 8.72
CA ALA A 43 27.92 8.64 7.82
C ALA A 43 27.46 9.86 7.00
N GLY A 44 27.91 11.06 7.38
CA GLY A 44 27.41 12.29 6.77
C GLY A 44 25.93 12.55 7.00
N ARG A 45 25.31 13.32 6.13
CA ARG A 45 23.89 13.62 6.18
C ARG A 45 23.05 12.48 5.61
N CYS A 46 22.13 11.98 6.42
CA CYS A 46 21.18 10.93 6.04
C CYS A 46 19.76 11.43 6.26
N LEU A 47 18.88 11.16 5.33
CA LEU A 47 17.49 11.56 5.40
C LEU A 47 16.58 10.41 4.94
N VAL A 48 15.58 10.11 5.77
CA VAL A 48 14.40 9.34 5.37
C VAL A 48 13.23 10.30 5.40
N SER A 49 12.55 10.47 4.29
CA SER A 49 11.30 11.23 4.26
C SER A 49 10.19 10.45 3.56
N ALA A 50 8.97 10.88 3.79
CA ALA A 50 7.79 10.36 3.13
C ALA A 50 6.90 11.53 2.71
N ALA A 51 6.26 11.39 1.55
CA ALA A 51 5.29 12.35 1.02
C ALA A 51 4.05 11.61 0.52
N GLU A 52 2.88 12.24 0.66
CA GLU A 52 1.60 11.67 0.25
C GLU A 52 0.85 12.64 -0.65
N ARG A 53 0.43 12.17 -1.84
CA ARG A 53 -0.36 12.94 -2.80
C ARG A 53 -1.28 12.00 -3.58
N GLY A 54 -2.57 12.36 -3.67
CA GLY A 54 -3.53 11.60 -4.49
C GLY A 54 -3.68 10.14 -4.09
N GLY A 55 -3.56 9.79 -2.81
CA GLY A 55 -3.64 8.43 -2.30
C GLY A 55 -2.35 7.60 -2.48
N MET A 56 -1.29 8.21 -3.04
CA MET A 56 0.02 7.57 -3.21
C MET A 56 0.99 8.08 -2.15
N THR A 57 1.61 7.17 -1.41
CA THR A 57 2.69 7.47 -0.46
C THR A 57 4.03 7.09 -1.07
N LEU A 58 4.95 8.04 -1.12
CA LEU A 58 6.32 7.84 -1.57
C LEU A 58 7.28 7.94 -0.38
N ILE A 59 8.28 7.07 -0.36
CA ILE A 59 9.36 7.08 0.63
C ILE A 59 10.66 7.32 -0.11
N CYS A 60 11.43 8.30 0.36
CA CYS A 60 12.76 8.60 -0.15
C CYS A 60 13.81 8.42 0.94
N VAL A 61 14.92 7.77 0.61
CA VAL A 61 16.04 7.54 1.51
C VAL A 61 17.32 7.99 0.83
N THR A 62 18.05 8.89 1.47
CA THR A 62 19.41 9.27 1.05
C THR A 62 20.41 9.05 2.17
N LEU A 63 21.60 8.60 1.78
CA LEU A 63 22.73 8.41 2.65
C LEU A 63 23.88 9.29 2.14
N ASN A 64 24.51 10.04 3.04
CA ASN A 64 25.61 10.94 2.76
C ASN A 64 25.33 11.92 1.60
N ALA A 65 24.14 12.53 1.58
CA ALA A 65 23.74 13.48 0.57
C ALA A 65 23.78 14.91 1.13
N GLN A 66 24.53 15.81 0.48
CA GLN A 66 24.71 17.20 0.97
C GLN A 66 23.46 18.05 0.78
N ASP A 67 22.75 17.90 -0.34
CA ASP A 67 21.52 18.66 -0.68
C ASP A 67 20.26 17.78 -0.60
N ASP A 68 20.16 17.05 0.49
CA ASP A 68 19.11 16.07 0.72
C ASP A 68 17.68 16.64 0.62
N TRP A 69 17.45 17.88 1.09
CA TRP A 69 16.13 18.51 1.05
C TRP A 69 15.63 18.75 -0.38
N ASN A 70 16.44 19.40 -1.22
CA ASN A 70 16.08 19.68 -2.61
C ASN A 70 16.03 18.40 -3.43
N LEU A 71 16.95 17.47 -3.17
CA LEU A 71 16.96 16.16 -3.84
C LEU A 71 15.67 15.39 -3.59
N HIS A 72 15.23 15.28 -2.33
CA HIS A 72 13.98 14.59 -1.99
C HIS A 72 12.77 15.28 -2.63
N ALA A 73 12.67 16.60 -2.55
CA ALA A 73 11.58 17.36 -3.18
C ALA A 73 11.50 17.10 -4.69
N SER A 74 12.64 17.18 -5.39
CA SER A 74 12.69 16.95 -6.84
C SER A 74 12.36 15.51 -7.25
N LEU A 75 12.75 14.52 -6.43
CA LEU A 75 12.40 13.12 -6.65
C LEU A 75 10.90 12.87 -6.45
N TYR A 76 10.29 13.49 -5.44
CA TYR A 76 8.85 13.40 -5.23
C TYR A 76 8.06 14.01 -6.39
N ASP A 77 8.41 15.22 -6.81
CA ASP A 77 7.73 15.86 -7.96
C ASP A 77 7.82 14.99 -9.21
N LYS A 78 9.00 14.49 -9.54
CA LYS A 78 9.19 13.58 -10.67
C LYS A 78 8.36 12.29 -10.57
N CYS A 79 8.26 11.70 -9.38
CA CYS A 79 7.49 10.48 -9.18
C CYS A 79 5.98 10.75 -9.24
N PHE A 80 5.50 11.81 -8.58
CA PHE A 80 4.08 12.19 -8.61
C PHE A 80 3.60 12.66 -9.99
N GLU A 81 4.49 13.20 -10.82
CA GLU A 81 4.20 13.50 -12.22
C GLU A 81 4.15 12.25 -13.10
N SER A 82 5.00 11.26 -12.78
CA SER A 82 5.14 10.05 -13.61
C SER A 82 4.13 8.96 -13.30
N TYR A 83 3.64 8.89 -12.07
CA TYR A 83 2.77 7.82 -11.57
C TYR A 83 1.44 8.38 -11.07
N SER A 84 0.38 7.62 -11.28
CA SER A 84 -0.94 7.89 -10.70
C SER A 84 -1.53 6.61 -10.09
N MET A 85 -2.31 6.75 -9.02
CA MET A 85 -3.04 5.62 -8.44
C MET A 85 -4.11 5.16 -9.41
N THR A 86 -3.99 3.92 -9.87
CA THR A 86 -4.90 3.29 -10.83
C THR A 86 -5.69 2.20 -10.13
N PRO A 87 -7.04 2.29 -10.09
CA PRO A 87 -7.87 1.22 -9.55
C PRO A 87 -7.65 -0.09 -10.30
N LEU A 88 -7.58 -1.19 -9.56
CA LEU A 88 -7.50 -2.53 -10.15
C LEU A 88 -8.90 -3.01 -10.52
N PRO A 89 -9.04 -3.74 -11.65
CA PRO A 89 -10.32 -4.30 -12.05
C PRO A 89 -10.76 -5.42 -11.10
N ASP A 90 -12.05 -5.54 -10.88
CA ASP A 90 -12.64 -6.71 -10.25
C ASP A 90 -12.51 -7.90 -11.19
N ILE A 91 -12.00 -9.02 -10.68
CA ILE A 91 -11.90 -10.28 -11.42
C ILE A 91 -12.87 -11.27 -10.79
N PRO A 92 -14.11 -11.38 -11.29
CA PRO A 92 -15.06 -12.36 -10.79
C PRO A 92 -14.51 -13.79 -10.92
N SER A 93 -14.68 -14.58 -9.90
CA SER A 93 -14.25 -15.97 -9.91
C SER A 93 -15.20 -16.82 -9.07
N SER A 94 -15.21 -18.13 -9.29
CA SER A 94 -15.93 -19.11 -8.50
C SER A 94 -15.06 -20.31 -8.20
N ILE A 95 -15.40 -21.04 -7.13
CA ILE A 95 -14.81 -22.33 -6.81
C ILE A 95 -15.93 -23.34 -6.51
N THR A 96 -15.69 -24.61 -6.79
CA THR A 96 -16.63 -25.67 -6.50
C THR A 96 -16.79 -25.90 -5.01
N LEU A 97 -18.02 -26.02 -4.50
CA LEU A 97 -18.31 -26.44 -3.13
C LEU A 97 -18.43 -27.96 -3.05
N ALA A 98 -17.53 -28.60 -2.31
CA ALA A 98 -17.56 -30.02 -2.02
C ALA A 98 -18.36 -30.31 -0.75
N GLY A 99 -19.09 -31.43 -0.76
CA GLY A 99 -19.87 -31.89 0.43
C GLY A 99 -21.19 -31.18 0.64
N ASP A 100 -21.69 -30.43 -0.34
CA ASP A 100 -23.05 -29.90 -0.33
C ASP A 100 -24.04 -31.00 -0.69
N LYS A 101 -25.22 -31.01 -0.01
CA LYS A 101 -26.34 -31.94 -0.29
C LYS A 101 -26.84 -31.81 -1.74
N LEU A 102 -26.62 -30.70 -2.40
CA LEU A 102 -26.97 -30.50 -3.80
C LEU A 102 -26.18 -31.37 -4.74
N GLN A 103 -24.96 -31.80 -4.37
CA GLN A 103 -24.15 -32.74 -5.17
C GLN A 103 -24.75 -34.15 -5.25
N GLU A 104 -25.56 -34.55 -4.27
CA GLU A 104 -26.29 -35.85 -4.29
C GLU A 104 -27.27 -35.96 -5.48
N ASN A 105 -27.69 -34.79 -6.03
CA ASN A 105 -28.58 -34.71 -7.19
C ASN A 105 -27.82 -34.40 -8.50
N GLY A 106 -26.49 -34.48 -8.51
CA GLY A 106 -25.66 -34.20 -9.68
C GLY A 106 -25.57 -32.72 -10.04
N ILE A 107 -25.89 -31.80 -9.12
CA ILE A 107 -25.75 -30.35 -9.27
C ILE A 107 -24.49 -29.94 -8.52
N GLU A 108 -23.52 -29.42 -9.25
CA GLU A 108 -22.36 -28.81 -8.62
C GLU A 108 -22.75 -27.42 -8.10
N SER A 109 -22.45 -27.17 -6.82
CA SER A 109 -22.63 -25.85 -6.22
C SER A 109 -21.35 -25.03 -6.39
N GLU A 110 -21.51 -23.83 -6.86
CA GLU A 110 -20.39 -22.87 -6.98
C GLU A 110 -20.46 -21.79 -5.91
N LEU A 111 -19.32 -21.50 -5.31
CA LEU A 111 -19.11 -20.37 -4.42
C LEU A 111 -18.57 -19.19 -5.22
N MET A 112 -19.38 -18.15 -5.36
CA MET A 112 -18.95 -16.92 -6.00
C MET A 112 -18.01 -16.16 -5.10
N LEU A 113 -16.91 -15.66 -5.66
CA LEU A 113 -15.89 -14.91 -4.97
C LEU A 113 -15.83 -13.46 -5.47
N LYS A 114 -15.58 -12.56 -4.56
CA LYS A 114 -15.33 -11.13 -4.86
C LYS A 114 -14.08 -10.64 -4.13
N PRO A 115 -13.46 -9.55 -4.59
CA PRO A 115 -12.38 -8.91 -3.86
C PRO A 115 -12.82 -8.53 -2.43
N ALA A 116 -11.94 -8.73 -1.45
CA ALA A 116 -12.20 -8.35 -0.06
C ALA A 116 -12.26 -6.83 0.13
N TYR A 117 -11.59 -6.09 -0.74
CA TYR A 117 -11.55 -4.63 -0.77
C TYR A 117 -11.17 -4.13 -2.18
N GLU A 118 -11.54 -2.89 -2.48
CA GLU A 118 -11.06 -2.19 -3.67
C GLU A 118 -9.57 -1.87 -3.52
N ALA A 119 -8.78 -2.21 -4.52
CA ALA A 119 -7.34 -1.98 -4.52
C ALA A 119 -6.93 -1.05 -5.66
N SER A 120 -5.86 -0.30 -5.43
CA SER A 120 -5.24 0.57 -6.44
C SER A 120 -3.73 0.41 -6.38
N VAL A 121 -3.06 0.59 -7.51
CA VAL A 121 -1.60 0.54 -7.62
C VAL A 121 -1.07 1.75 -8.36
N PRO A 122 0.14 2.24 -8.04
CA PRO A 122 0.77 3.33 -8.79
C PRO A 122 1.25 2.83 -10.15
N LEU A 123 0.75 3.42 -11.23
CA LEU A 123 1.15 3.10 -12.60
C LEU A 123 1.49 4.36 -13.39
N LYS A 124 2.38 4.21 -14.38
CA LYS A 124 2.61 5.22 -15.39
C LYS A 124 1.51 5.19 -16.45
N ALA A 125 1.40 6.27 -17.21
CA ALA A 125 0.49 6.33 -18.34
C ALA A 125 0.73 5.17 -19.33
N GLY A 126 -0.34 4.45 -19.67
CA GLY A 126 -0.31 3.31 -20.59
C GLY A 126 0.09 1.95 -19.98
N GLU A 127 0.54 1.90 -18.73
CA GLU A 127 0.90 0.63 -18.07
C GLU A 127 -0.32 -0.22 -17.71
N SER A 128 -1.48 0.42 -17.48
CA SER A 128 -2.73 -0.31 -17.18
C SER A 128 -3.12 -1.34 -18.26
N ALA A 129 -2.79 -1.07 -19.52
CA ALA A 129 -3.04 -2.01 -20.62
C ALA A 129 -2.16 -3.28 -20.60
N ARG A 130 -1.08 -3.27 -19.81
CA ARG A 130 -0.13 -4.39 -19.65
C ARG A 130 -0.30 -5.14 -18.34
N LEU A 131 -1.28 -4.71 -17.51
CA LEU A 131 -1.63 -5.43 -16.30
C LEU A 131 -2.20 -6.82 -16.65
N THR A 132 -1.75 -7.81 -15.92
CA THR A 132 -2.31 -9.15 -15.93
C THR A 132 -2.83 -9.50 -14.56
N ALA A 133 -3.92 -10.27 -14.51
CA ALA A 133 -4.51 -10.78 -13.29
C ALA A 133 -4.56 -12.31 -13.34
N THR A 134 -4.09 -12.96 -12.28
CA THR A 134 -4.13 -14.41 -12.12
C THR A 134 -4.83 -14.75 -10.82
N VAL A 135 -5.91 -15.52 -10.90
CA VAL A 135 -6.61 -15.99 -9.70
C VAL A 135 -5.92 -17.27 -9.22
N LEU A 136 -5.45 -17.23 -7.99
CA LEU A 136 -4.85 -18.36 -7.28
C LEU A 136 -5.86 -18.86 -6.26
N CYS A 137 -6.44 -20.03 -6.50
CA CYS A 137 -7.44 -20.64 -5.62
C CYS A 137 -7.19 -22.14 -5.46
N GLU A 138 -7.69 -22.70 -4.37
CA GLU A 138 -7.85 -24.14 -4.25
C GLU A 138 -8.91 -24.62 -5.26
N PRO A 139 -8.81 -25.87 -5.74
CA PRO A 139 -9.75 -26.39 -6.74
C PRO A 139 -11.19 -26.51 -6.24
N PHE A 140 -11.38 -26.59 -4.93
CA PHE A 140 -12.69 -26.65 -4.27
C PHE A 140 -12.63 -26.16 -2.82
N ALA A 141 -13.79 -25.86 -2.23
CA ALA A 141 -13.97 -25.60 -0.81
C ALA A 141 -15.01 -26.54 -0.21
N TYR A 142 -14.90 -26.83 1.08
CA TYR A 142 -15.91 -27.63 1.79
C TYR A 142 -17.09 -26.76 2.22
N ALA A 143 -18.31 -27.29 2.03
CA ALA A 143 -19.52 -26.70 2.58
C ALA A 143 -19.63 -26.97 4.12
N PRO A 144 -20.22 -26.04 4.91
CA PRO A 144 -20.79 -24.76 4.49
C PRO A 144 -19.71 -23.68 4.27
N ALA A 145 -19.88 -22.87 3.24
CA ALA A 145 -19.03 -21.73 3.02
C ALA A 145 -19.22 -20.65 4.10
N GLN A 146 -18.13 -20.00 4.49
CA GLN A 146 -18.13 -18.94 5.50
C GLN A 146 -17.97 -17.58 4.82
N LEU A 147 -18.92 -16.69 5.00
CA LEU A 147 -18.85 -15.32 4.51
C LEU A 147 -17.62 -14.59 5.12
N GLY A 148 -16.91 -13.84 4.30
CA GLY A 148 -15.72 -13.09 4.71
C GLY A 148 -14.45 -13.92 4.85
N ARG A 149 -14.51 -15.25 4.77
CA ARG A 149 -13.32 -16.09 4.69
C ARG A 149 -12.66 -15.95 3.32
N VAL A 150 -11.33 -15.89 3.30
CA VAL A 150 -10.53 -15.87 2.07
C VAL A 150 -10.47 -17.28 1.48
N TYR A 151 -10.87 -17.43 0.21
CA TYR A 151 -10.85 -18.69 -0.53
C TYR A 151 -9.89 -18.65 -1.73
N ALA A 152 -9.53 -17.45 -2.18
CA ALA A 152 -8.61 -17.26 -3.28
C ALA A 152 -7.85 -15.94 -3.13
N GLN A 153 -6.89 -15.71 -4.02
CA GLN A 153 -6.19 -14.45 -4.15
C GLN A 153 -6.07 -14.10 -5.63
N THR A 154 -6.32 -12.85 -5.98
CA THR A 154 -6.00 -12.35 -7.32
C THR A 154 -4.64 -11.68 -7.28
N LEU A 155 -3.66 -12.26 -7.97
CA LEU A 155 -2.33 -11.70 -8.15
C LEU A 155 -2.33 -10.78 -9.37
N PHE A 156 -2.04 -9.51 -9.18
CA PHE A 156 -1.84 -8.53 -10.25
C PHE A 156 -0.36 -8.36 -10.55
N SER A 157 -0.01 -8.42 -11.82
CA SER A 157 1.37 -8.30 -12.29
C SER A 157 1.46 -7.33 -13.47
N LEU A 158 2.58 -6.62 -13.59
CA LEU A 158 2.93 -5.77 -14.73
C LEU A 158 4.13 -6.38 -15.44
N ASP A 159 3.99 -6.70 -16.71
CA ASP A 159 5.03 -7.34 -17.54
C ASP A 159 5.64 -8.60 -16.87
N GLY A 160 4.81 -9.37 -16.14
CA GLY A 160 5.24 -10.57 -15.42
C GLY A 160 5.81 -10.31 -14.01
N TYR A 161 6.00 -9.07 -13.60
CA TYR A 161 6.45 -8.74 -12.24
C TYR A 161 5.24 -8.52 -11.32
N PRO A 162 5.17 -9.23 -10.18
CA PRO A 162 4.07 -9.09 -9.25
C PRO A 162 4.05 -7.69 -8.62
N LEU A 163 2.88 -7.06 -8.61
CA LEU A 163 2.64 -5.76 -7.98
C LEU A 163 1.97 -5.91 -6.61
N CYS A 164 0.86 -6.61 -6.59
CA CYS A 164 0.10 -6.84 -5.35
C CYS A 164 -0.78 -8.09 -5.47
N SER A 165 -1.30 -8.53 -4.33
CA SER A 165 -2.27 -9.62 -4.23
C SER A 165 -3.50 -9.12 -3.48
N VAL A 166 -4.68 -9.35 -4.04
CA VAL A 166 -5.97 -8.99 -3.44
C VAL A 166 -6.69 -10.26 -3.00
N PRO A 167 -6.99 -10.42 -1.70
CA PRO A 167 -7.76 -11.56 -1.20
C PRO A 167 -9.17 -11.57 -1.79
N MET A 168 -9.66 -12.79 -2.09
CA MET A 168 -11.01 -13.04 -2.59
C MET A 168 -11.84 -13.74 -1.53
N VAL A 169 -12.98 -13.18 -1.22
CA VAL A 169 -13.90 -13.70 -0.20
C VAL A 169 -15.24 -14.14 -0.80
N ALA A 170 -15.93 -15.04 -0.11
CA ALA A 170 -17.26 -15.43 -0.53
C ALA A 170 -18.20 -14.23 -0.64
N SER A 171 -18.85 -14.09 -1.80
CA SER A 171 -19.98 -13.18 -1.98
C SER A 171 -21.24 -13.97 -1.73
N SER A 172 -22.04 -13.65 -0.74
CA SER A 172 -23.36 -14.26 -0.41
C SER A 172 -23.82 -15.37 -1.36
#